data_3aca0a0e42cfaf21070b2522ea79d9bb
#
_entry.id   3aca0a0e42cfaf21070b2522ea79d9bb
#
_cell.length_a   1.000
_cell.length_b   1.000
_cell.length_c   1.000
_cell.angle_alpha   90.00
_cell.angle_beta   90.00
_cell.angle_gamma   90.00
#
_symmetry.space_group_name_H-M   'P 1'
#
loop_
_entity.id
_entity.type
_entity.pdbx_description
1 polymer ?
#
loop_
_entity_poly.entity_id
_entity_poly.type
_entity_poly.pdbx_seq_one_letter_code
_entity_poly.pdbx_strand_id
1 'polypeptide(L)'
;MLTLRRRHRCSVTQARITVLVSLTALVITALWYPDAGEAAAFTLKCGTATINDVQHELCKRYIARLAARSQGAIQGQVFPASQLGSIPRMIEGVQLGTLEAWVGPPEFLVGVDPRFQALTAPYLFDDMDHASRVINDQEFLDAFLALAEGKGIKGAGLVVYGPAGFNTRGPVRTPDDLRGKKIRVLATPIETALMAALGATGVPMPLGEVLPALQQGALDGAETSVTVFVTFKYYDVTKWYVKTDHYMITSMLALSKKWYDTLPAPLQQMVLEEGRALHAELLEWTKHFYTECVAIWKGQTKDGFLELTPDQQAVFRARLAGVDEHVAARVAGLKEWLDLLRAKAKQYAH
;
A
#
# COMPACT_ATOMS: atom_id res chain seq x y z
N MET A 1 -69.95 69.54 -27.00
CA MET A 1 -70.23 69.31 -28.41
C MET A 1 -69.03 68.69 -29.07
N LEU A 2 -69.17 67.60 -29.80
CA LEU A 2 -68.28 66.89 -30.68
C LEU A 2 -67.18 66.03 -30.07
N THR A 3 -67.50 64.78 -30.06
CA THR A 3 -66.73 63.53 -29.93
C THR A 3 -65.77 63.33 -31.09
N LEU A 4 -64.58 62.80 -30.84
CA LEU A 4 -63.83 62.06 -31.86
C LEU A 4 -63.17 60.80 -31.24
N ARG A 5 -63.71 59.66 -31.68
CA ARG A 5 -63.19 58.31 -31.45
C ARG A 5 -61.81 58.18 -32.14
N ARG A 6 -60.78 57.69 -31.45
CA ARG A 6 -59.61 57.10 -32.05
C ARG A 6 -59.60 55.60 -31.83
N ARG A 7 -59.62 54.87 -32.93
CA ARG A 7 -59.54 53.41 -33.03
C ARG A 7 -58.14 52.93 -32.66
N HIS A 8 -58.05 52.01 -31.72
CA HIS A 8 -56.87 51.21 -31.49
C HIS A 8 -56.66 50.19 -32.65
N ARG A 9 -55.59 50.34 -33.42
CA ARG A 9 -55.02 49.22 -34.20
C ARG A 9 -53.86 48.67 -33.34
N CYS A 10 -54.11 47.59 -32.61
CA CYS A 10 -53.04 46.82 -31.99
C CYS A 10 -52.44 45.92 -33.05
N SER A 11 -51.15 46.08 -33.36
CA SER A 11 -50.50 45.40 -34.44
C SER A 11 -50.17 43.95 -34.03
N VAL A 12 -50.63 43.01 -34.78
CA VAL A 12 -50.35 41.55 -34.67
C VAL A 12 -48.83 41.24 -34.80
N THR A 13 -48.03 42.22 -35.21
CA THR A 13 -46.60 42.06 -35.44
C THR A 13 -45.77 42.02 -34.12
N GLN A 14 -46.24 42.68 -33.04
CA GLN A 14 -45.50 42.64 -31.74
C GLN A 14 -45.66 41.30 -31.00
N ALA A 15 -46.77 40.61 -31.17
CA ALA A 15 -46.97 39.30 -30.52
C ALA A 15 -46.10 38.18 -31.13
N ARG A 16 -45.77 38.28 -32.45
CA ARG A 16 -44.94 37.27 -33.13
C ARG A 16 -43.44 37.42 -32.80
N ILE A 17 -42.94 38.61 -32.54
CA ILE A 17 -41.54 38.87 -32.18
C ILE A 17 -41.27 38.39 -30.73
N THR A 18 -42.18 38.61 -29.80
CA THR A 18 -42.04 38.19 -28.41
C THR A 18 -42.04 36.67 -28.26
N VAL A 19 -42.80 35.94 -29.04
CA VAL A 19 -42.84 34.46 -29.03
C VAL A 19 -41.57 33.84 -29.62
N LEU A 20 -40.98 34.45 -30.69
CA LEU A 20 -39.71 33.97 -31.27
C LEU A 20 -38.51 34.22 -30.33
N VAL A 21 -38.43 35.31 -29.62
CA VAL A 21 -37.35 35.61 -28.65
C VAL A 21 -37.43 34.70 -27.45
N SER A 22 -38.64 34.32 -27.00
CA SER A 22 -38.81 33.41 -25.88
C SER A 22 -38.45 31.94 -26.25
N LEU A 23 -38.68 31.49 -27.49
CA LEU A 23 -38.27 30.17 -27.94
C LEU A 23 -36.75 30.03 -28.14
N THR A 24 -36.07 31.07 -28.63
CA THR A 24 -34.61 31.05 -28.79
C THR A 24 -33.88 31.13 -27.42
N ALA A 25 -34.42 31.86 -26.47
CA ALA A 25 -33.86 31.86 -25.08
C ALA A 25 -34.00 30.50 -24.39
N LEU A 26 -35.08 29.75 -24.65
CA LEU A 26 -35.28 28.40 -24.08
C LEU A 26 -34.34 27.34 -24.70
N VAL A 27 -33.97 27.49 -25.95
CA VAL A 27 -33.04 26.57 -26.63
C VAL A 27 -31.59 26.84 -26.22
N ILE A 28 -31.21 28.10 -25.94
CA ILE A 28 -29.85 28.47 -25.55
C ILE A 28 -29.60 28.08 -24.08
N THR A 29 -30.61 28.12 -23.20
CA THR A 29 -30.46 27.66 -21.79
C THR A 29 -30.39 26.14 -21.69
N ALA A 30 -30.92 25.38 -22.64
CA ALA A 30 -30.79 23.91 -22.66
C ALA A 30 -29.39 23.42 -23.08
N LEU A 31 -28.57 24.28 -23.73
CA LEU A 31 -27.21 23.97 -24.15
C LEU A 31 -26.12 24.35 -23.10
N TRP A 32 -26.53 24.95 -21.99
CA TRP A 32 -25.61 25.41 -20.93
C TRP A 32 -25.90 24.78 -19.55
N TYR A 33 -26.61 23.63 -19.53
CA TYR A 33 -26.48 22.78 -18.34
C TYR A 33 -25.10 22.13 -18.42
N PRO A 34 -24.17 22.43 -17.47
CA PRO A 34 -23.01 21.60 -17.35
C PRO A 34 -23.55 20.19 -17.10
N ASP A 35 -23.05 19.27 -17.90
CA ASP A 35 -23.28 17.83 -17.71
C ASP A 35 -23.20 17.58 -16.18
N ALA A 36 -24.35 17.31 -15.57
CA ALA A 36 -24.38 16.87 -14.19
C ALA A 36 -23.62 15.56 -14.21
N GLY A 37 -22.32 15.61 -13.84
CA GLY A 37 -21.43 14.48 -13.94
C GLY A 37 -22.14 13.24 -13.45
N GLU A 38 -22.27 12.27 -14.32
CA GLU A 38 -22.96 11.02 -14.03
C GLU A 38 -22.43 10.51 -12.69
N ALA A 39 -23.30 10.33 -11.70
CA ALA A 39 -22.88 9.88 -10.38
C ALA A 39 -22.06 8.60 -10.55
N ALA A 40 -20.91 8.49 -9.88
CA ALA A 40 -20.04 7.34 -10.00
C ALA A 40 -20.86 6.06 -9.83
N ALA A 41 -20.80 5.19 -10.82
CA ALA A 41 -21.54 3.91 -10.79
C ALA A 41 -20.94 2.98 -9.74
N PHE A 42 -19.61 3.12 -9.48
CA PHE A 42 -18.87 2.31 -8.51
C PHE A 42 -17.99 3.19 -7.63
N THR A 43 -18.08 2.97 -6.33
CA THR A 43 -17.23 3.66 -5.35
C THR A 43 -16.16 2.72 -4.80
N LEU A 44 -14.97 3.27 -4.48
CA LEU A 44 -13.86 2.53 -3.92
C LEU A 44 -13.27 3.28 -2.75
N LYS A 45 -13.41 2.73 -1.54
CA LYS A 45 -12.64 3.16 -0.36
C LYS A 45 -11.34 2.37 -0.31
N CYS A 46 -10.20 3.06 -0.30
CA CYS A 46 -8.89 2.44 -0.15
C CYS A 46 -8.32 2.77 1.24
N GLY A 47 -8.22 1.75 2.09
CA GLY A 47 -7.67 1.87 3.44
C GLY A 47 -6.19 1.48 3.50
N THR A 48 -5.40 2.21 4.29
CA THR A 48 -4.03 1.84 4.65
C THR A 48 -3.69 2.28 6.07
N ALA A 49 -2.75 1.58 6.71
CA ALA A 49 -2.33 1.89 8.07
C ALA A 49 -1.34 3.06 8.13
N THR A 50 -0.70 3.39 7.03
CA THR A 50 0.31 4.44 6.94
C THR A 50 -0.23 5.71 6.30
N ILE A 51 0.57 6.77 6.29
CA ILE A 51 0.25 8.07 5.69
C ILE A 51 1.52 8.70 5.09
N ASN A 52 1.37 9.43 3.97
CA ASN A 52 2.45 10.14 3.30
C ASN A 52 3.66 9.25 2.96
N ASP A 53 3.40 8.03 2.54
CA ASP A 53 4.38 7.01 2.19
C ASP A 53 3.93 6.21 0.95
N VAL A 54 4.66 5.14 0.63
CA VAL A 54 4.42 4.28 -0.54
C VAL A 54 2.99 3.74 -0.59
N GLN A 55 2.44 3.29 0.54
CA GLN A 55 1.09 2.71 0.58
C GLN A 55 0.02 3.76 0.35
N HIS A 56 0.18 4.94 0.97
CA HIS A 56 -0.73 6.06 0.75
C HIS A 56 -0.66 6.56 -0.69
N GLU A 57 0.55 6.65 -1.26
CA GLU A 57 0.77 7.05 -2.64
C GLU A 57 0.20 6.03 -3.64
N LEU A 58 0.33 4.73 -3.36
CA LEU A 58 -0.29 3.67 -4.14
C LEU A 58 -1.83 3.82 -4.18
N CYS A 59 -2.48 4.01 -3.04
CA CYS A 59 -3.93 4.27 -2.99
C CYS A 59 -4.32 5.48 -3.84
N LYS A 60 -3.60 6.62 -3.70
CA LYS A 60 -3.92 7.86 -4.43
C LYS A 60 -3.79 7.68 -5.94
N ARG A 61 -2.67 7.15 -6.40
CA ARG A 61 -2.41 6.95 -7.83
C ARG A 61 -3.37 5.93 -8.42
N TYR A 62 -3.64 4.84 -7.72
CA TYR A 62 -4.60 3.83 -8.15
C TYR A 62 -5.98 4.43 -8.39
N ILE A 63 -6.53 5.14 -7.41
CA ILE A 63 -7.84 5.80 -7.52
C ILE A 63 -7.87 6.81 -8.66
N ALA A 64 -6.83 7.65 -8.78
CA ALA A 64 -6.75 8.67 -9.83
C ALA A 64 -6.72 8.04 -11.23
N ARG A 65 -5.96 6.95 -11.42
CA ARG A 65 -5.89 6.22 -12.70
C ARG A 65 -7.22 5.53 -13.03
N LEU A 66 -7.87 4.92 -12.05
CA LEU A 66 -9.20 4.32 -12.24
C LEU A 66 -10.23 5.37 -12.63
N ALA A 67 -10.28 6.50 -11.94
CA ALA A 67 -11.21 7.58 -12.25
C ALA A 67 -11.01 8.14 -13.67
N ALA A 68 -9.76 8.36 -14.06
CA ALA A 68 -9.41 8.85 -15.39
C ALA A 68 -9.77 7.84 -16.50
N ARG A 69 -9.35 6.57 -16.35
CA ARG A 69 -9.53 5.55 -17.38
C ARG A 69 -10.98 5.06 -17.52
N SER A 70 -11.73 5.06 -16.39
CA SER A 70 -13.16 4.73 -16.40
C SER A 70 -14.06 5.91 -16.78
N GLN A 71 -13.49 7.08 -17.12
CA GLN A 71 -14.25 8.31 -17.39
C GLN A 71 -15.20 8.69 -16.24
N GLY A 72 -14.77 8.43 -14.99
CA GLY A 72 -15.54 8.74 -13.80
C GLY A 72 -16.51 7.65 -13.33
N ALA A 73 -16.65 6.54 -14.06
CA ALA A 73 -17.52 5.43 -13.64
C ALA A 73 -17.04 4.77 -12.33
N ILE A 74 -15.72 4.74 -12.07
CA ILE A 74 -15.15 4.35 -10.79
C ILE A 74 -14.56 5.61 -10.14
N GLN A 75 -15.03 5.94 -8.94
CA GLN A 75 -14.47 7.01 -8.11
C GLN A 75 -14.10 6.45 -6.74
N GLY A 76 -13.06 7.02 -6.11
CA GLY A 76 -12.61 6.50 -4.84
C GLY A 76 -12.14 7.57 -3.86
N GLN A 77 -11.97 7.13 -2.62
CA GLN A 77 -11.43 7.92 -1.53
C GLN A 77 -10.38 7.13 -0.76
N VAL A 78 -9.28 7.80 -0.38
CA VAL A 78 -8.20 7.21 0.43
C VAL A 78 -8.46 7.48 1.90
N PHE A 79 -8.27 6.45 2.73
CA PHE A 79 -8.36 6.48 4.18
C PHE A 79 -7.02 6.03 4.79
N PRO A 80 -6.05 6.94 4.97
CA PRO A 80 -4.74 6.63 5.52
C PRO A 80 -4.76 6.55 7.06
N ALA A 81 -3.59 6.23 7.65
CA ALA A 81 -3.36 6.26 9.09
C ALA A 81 -4.38 5.47 9.92
N SER A 82 -4.80 4.30 9.41
CA SER A 82 -5.76 3.40 10.06
C SER A 82 -7.13 4.04 10.35
N GLN A 83 -7.57 5.03 9.57
CA GLN A 83 -8.88 5.69 9.75
C GLN A 83 -10.07 4.72 9.68
N LEU A 84 -9.93 3.60 8.98
CA LEU A 84 -10.95 2.56 8.87
C LEU A 84 -10.75 1.39 9.85
N GLY A 85 -9.87 1.56 10.84
CA GLY A 85 -9.55 0.57 11.85
C GLY A 85 -8.14 -0.01 11.71
N SER A 86 -7.81 -0.96 12.59
CA SER A 86 -6.51 -1.66 12.54
C SER A 86 -6.35 -2.49 11.26
N ILE A 87 -5.11 -2.88 10.95
CA ILE A 87 -4.83 -3.72 9.76
C ILE A 87 -5.72 -4.97 9.72
N PRO A 88 -5.86 -5.78 10.78
CA PRO A 88 -6.75 -6.95 10.75
C PRO A 88 -8.22 -6.58 10.45
N ARG A 89 -8.72 -5.45 10.98
CA ARG A 89 -10.08 -4.96 10.71
C ARG A 89 -10.27 -4.56 9.26
N MET A 90 -9.29 -3.89 8.67
CA MET A 90 -9.37 -3.52 7.25
C MET A 90 -9.34 -4.76 6.34
N ILE A 91 -8.49 -5.77 6.65
CA ILE A 91 -8.45 -7.04 5.91
C ILE A 91 -9.79 -7.77 6.03
N GLU A 92 -10.34 -7.88 7.22
CA GLU A 92 -11.69 -8.45 7.44
C GLU A 92 -12.75 -7.70 6.61
N GLY A 93 -12.68 -6.36 6.61
CA GLY A 93 -13.57 -5.51 5.80
C GLY A 93 -13.50 -5.82 4.30
N VAL A 94 -12.29 -6.03 3.77
CA VAL A 94 -12.09 -6.43 2.36
C VAL A 94 -12.68 -7.82 2.09
N GLN A 95 -12.45 -8.80 2.98
CA GLN A 95 -13.02 -10.16 2.83
C GLN A 95 -14.55 -10.15 2.86
N LEU A 96 -15.15 -9.34 3.73
CA LEU A 96 -16.60 -9.24 3.89
C LEU A 96 -17.26 -8.31 2.87
N GLY A 97 -16.49 -7.48 2.15
CA GLY A 97 -17.00 -6.52 1.15
C GLY A 97 -17.55 -5.23 1.76
N THR A 98 -17.16 -4.87 2.98
CA THR A 98 -17.49 -3.60 3.63
C THR A 98 -16.41 -2.53 3.38
N LEU A 99 -15.25 -2.95 2.88
CA LEU A 99 -14.16 -2.12 2.38
C LEU A 99 -13.76 -2.64 0.99
N GLU A 100 -13.68 -1.75 0.00
CA GLU A 100 -13.44 -2.14 -1.39
C GLU A 100 -11.97 -2.45 -1.67
N ALA A 101 -11.02 -1.73 -1.00
CA ALA A 101 -9.59 -1.93 -1.19
C ALA A 101 -8.80 -1.71 0.10
N TRP A 102 -7.75 -2.49 0.29
CA TRP A 102 -6.72 -2.30 1.31
C TRP A 102 -5.34 -2.35 0.68
N VAL A 103 -4.45 -1.48 1.14
CA VAL A 103 -3.04 -1.49 0.77
C VAL A 103 -2.20 -1.67 2.03
N GLY A 104 -1.34 -2.67 1.99
CA GLY A 104 -0.42 -2.96 3.09
C GLY A 104 0.46 -4.17 2.83
N PRO A 105 1.36 -4.48 3.77
CA PRO A 105 2.26 -5.62 3.65
C PRO A 105 1.49 -6.95 3.61
N PRO A 106 1.75 -7.81 2.60
CA PRO A 106 1.10 -9.13 2.50
C PRO A 106 1.35 -10.02 3.72
N GLU A 107 2.38 -9.75 4.51
CA GLU A 107 2.69 -10.39 5.78
C GLU A 107 1.48 -10.44 6.72
N PHE A 108 0.62 -9.43 6.70
CA PHE A 108 -0.62 -9.43 7.49
C PHE A 108 -1.72 -10.34 6.95
N LEU A 109 -1.54 -10.91 5.75
CA LEU A 109 -2.45 -11.91 5.16
C LEU A 109 -2.05 -13.35 5.52
N VAL A 110 -1.04 -13.56 6.37
CA VAL A 110 -0.58 -14.90 6.79
C VAL A 110 -1.69 -15.74 7.44
N GLY A 111 -2.66 -15.10 8.10
CA GLY A 111 -3.86 -15.75 8.63
C GLY A 111 -4.89 -16.14 7.56
N VAL A 112 -4.80 -15.57 6.37
CA VAL A 112 -5.65 -15.92 5.21
C VAL A 112 -5.00 -17.06 4.42
N ASP A 113 -3.71 -16.92 4.10
CA ASP A 113 -2.89 -17.96 3.51
C ASP A 113 -1.45 -17.85 4.04
N PRO A 114 -0.91 -18.90 4.70
CA PRO A 114 0.41 -18.82 5.32
C PRO A 114 1.56 -18.63 4.32
N ARG A 115 1.35 -18.82 3.02
CA ARG A 115 2.37 -18.64 1.98
C ARG A 115 2.69 -17.16 1.72
N PHE A 116 1.84 -16.21 2.15
CA PHE A 116 2.14 -14.77 2.08
C PHE A 116 3.42 -14.38 2.81
N GLN A 117 3.91 -15.19 3.75
CA GLN A 117 5.19 -14.96 4.42
C GLN A 117 6.43 -15.24 3.55
N ALA A 118 6.29 -15.81 2.36
CA ALA A 118 7.44 -16.15 1.53
C ALA A 118 8.35 -14.96 1.19
N LEU A 119 7.77 -13.74 1.10
CA LEU A 119 8.52 -12.51 0.83
C LEU A 119 9.36 -12.02 2.02
N THR A 120 9.19 -12.59 3.22
CA THR A 120 10.03 -12.31 4.39
C THR A 120 11.29 -13.18 4.49
N ALA A 121 11.58 -13.99 3.45
CA ALA A 121 12.82 -14.75 3.37
C ALA A 121 14.05 -13.82 3.48
N PRO A 122 15.00 -14.11 4.37
CA PRO A 122 16.10 -13.20 4.63
C PRO A 122 17.06 -13.11 3.45
N TYR A 123 17.44 -11.87 3.12
CA TYR A 123 18.43 -11.55 2.07
C TYR A 123 18.12 -12.16 0.70
N LEU A 124 16.83 -12.32 0.39
CA LEU A 124 16.37 -12.85 -0.89
C LEU A 124 16.67 -11.91 -2.06
N PHE A 125 16.64 -10.61 -1.81
CA PHE A 125 16.85 -9.57 -2.81
C PHE A 125 18.09 -8.74 -2.50
N ASP A 126 18.82 -8.33 -3.55
CA ASP A 126 20.03 -7.52 -3.41
C ASP A 126 19.70 -6.04 -3.14
N ASP A 127 18.69 -5.53 -3.86
CA ASP A 127 18.22 -4.15 -3.76
C ASP A 127 16.72 -4.01 -4.16
N MET A 128 16.22 -2.77 -4.21
CA MET A 128 14.83 -2.49 -4.58
C MET A 128 14.55 -2.79 -6.06
N ASP A 129 15.50 -2.57 -6.96
CA ASP A 129 15.35 -2.83 -8.39
C ASP A 129 15.28 -4.33 -8.64
N HIS A 130 16.17 -5.10 -8.00
CA HIS A 130 16.13 -6.56 -8.04
C HIS A 130 14.81 -7.10 -7.48
N ALA A 131 14.40 -6.63 -6.29
CA ALA A 131 13.12 -7.01 -5.70
C ALA A 131 11.95 -6.72 -6.63
N SER A 132 11.91 -5.52 -7.25
CA SER A 132 10.85 -5.13 -8.16
C SER A 132 10.76 -6.04 -9.38
N ARG A 133 11.90 -6.43 -9.99
CA ARG A 133 11.89 -7.37 -11.12
C ARG A 133 11.35 -8.73 -10.72
N VAL A 134 11.77 -9.25 -9.57
CA VAL A 134 11.36 -10.58 -9.10
C VAL A 134 9.89 -10.64 -8.74
N ILE A 135 9.39 -9.68 -7.92
CA ILE A 135 7.99 -9.70 -7.47
C ILE A 135 6.98 -9.35 -8.57
N ASN A 136 7.45 -8.77 -9.69
CA ASN A 136 6.64 -8.50 -10.88
C ASN A 136 6.92 -9.46 -12.04
N ASP A 137 7.68 -10.53 -11.83
CA ASP A 137 7.68 -11.67 -12.74
C ASP A 137 6.26 -12.20 -12.91
N GLN A 138 5.83 -12.40 -14.16
CA GLN A 138 4.42 -12.69 -14.47
C GLN A 138 3.93 -13.97 -13.77
N GLU A 139 4.74 -15.04 -13.80
CA GLU A 139 4.39 -16.33 -13.20
C GLU A 139 4.25 -16.21 -11.67
N PHE A 140 5.23 -15.57 -11.03
CA PHE A 140 5.20 -15.36 -9.59
C PHE A 140 4.04 -14.45 -9.20
N LEU A 141 3.89 -13.30 -9.85
CA LEU A 141 2.88 -12.29 -9.49
C LEU A 141 1.46 -12.84 -9.61
N ASP A 142 1.15 -13.52 -10.73
CA ASP A 142 -0.19 -14.09 -10.95
C ASP A 142 -0.54 -15.12 -9.88
N ALA A 143 0.38 -16.03 -9.58
CA ALA A 143 0.19 -17.03 -8.54
C ALA A 143 0.06 -16.41 -7.14
N PHE A 144 0.92 -15.42 -6.82
CA PHE A 144 0.92 -14.75 -5.51
C PHE A 144 -0.35 -13.96 -5.25
N LEU A 145 -0.80 -13.18 -6.22
CA LEU A 145 -2.01 -12.38 -6.12
C LEU A 145 -3.29 -13.23 -6.01
N ALA A 146 -3.24 -14.48 -6.51
CA ALA A 146 -4.37 -15.42 -6.44
C ALA A 146 -4.50 -16.13 -5.09
N LEU A 147 -3.49 -16.10 -4.20
CA LEU A 147 -3.46 -16.88 -2.94
C LEU A 147 -4.69 -16.67 -2.05
N ALA A 148 -5.23 -15.46 -2.02
CA ALA A 148 -6.36 -15.12 -1.15
C ALA A 148 -7.72 -15.06 -1.90
N GLU A 149 -7.78 -15.43 -3.18
CA GLU A 149 -9.00 -15.26 -3.99
C GLU A 149 -10.16 -16.12 -3.45
N GLY A 150 -9.89 -17.35 -3.06
CA GLY A 150 -10.86 -18.26 -2.41
C GLY A 150 -11.29 -17.82 -1.00
N LYS A 151 -10.68 -16.76 -0.46
CA LYS A 151 -10.99 -16.18 0.86
C LYS A 151 -11.56 -14.75 0.76
N GLY A 152 -12.07 -14.38 -0.40
CA GLY A 152 -12.78 -13.12 -0.62
C GLY A 152 -11.88 -11.91 -0.94
N ILE A 153 -10.60 -12.13 -1.22
CA ILE A 153 -9.64 -11.07 -1.57
C ILE A 153 -9.12 -11.30 -2.99
N LYS A 154 -9.24 -10.30 -3.85
CA LYS A 154 -8.64 -10.28 -5.19
C LYS A 154 -7.38 -9.41 -5.15
N GLY A 155 -6.21 -10.02 -5.36
CA GLY A 155 -4.96 -9.27 -5.52
C GLY A 155 -4.93 -8.50 -6.83
N ALA A 156 -4.56 -7.23 -6.79
CA ALA A 156 -4.53 -6.36 -7.97
C ALA A 156 -3.13 -5.82 -8.30
N GLY A 157 -2.19 -5.82 -7.34
CA GLY A 157 -0.83 -5.37 -7.57
C GLY A 157 0.08 -5.62 -6.39
N LEU A 158 1.39 -5.61 -6.64
CA LEU A 158 2.43 -5.76 -5.64
C LEU A 158 3.56 -4.78 -5.96
N VAL A 159 4.00 -4.02 -4.96
CA VAL A 159 5.04 -3.00 -5.11
C VAL A 159 6.09 -3.14 -4.03
N VAL A 160 7.31 -2.68 -4.31
CA VAL A 160 8.38 -2.57 -3.30
C VAL A 160 8.05 -1.44 -2.35
N TYR A 161 8.19 -1.69 -1.05
CA TYR A 161 8.03 -0.67 -0.02
C TYR A 161 9.37 -0.15 0.50
N GLY A 162 10.32 -1.04 0.71
CA GLY A 162 11.69 -0.70 1.14
C GLY A 162 12.31 -1.76 2.04
N PRO A 163 13.64 -1.68 2.25
CA PRO A 163 14.35 -2.63 3.08
C PRO A 163 13.98 -2.52 4.55
N ALA A 164 13.93 -3.66 5.23
CA ALA A 164 13.70 -3.75 6.67
C ALA A 164 14.99 -3.47 7.45
N GLY A 165 14.84 -2.71 8.54
CA GLY A 165 15.89 -2.46 9.52
C GLY A 165 15.30 -2.40 10.92
N PHE A 166 16.14 -2.19 11.91
CA PHE A 166 15.72 -2.09 13.30
C PHE A 166 15.73 -0.66 13.79
N ASN A 167 14.66 -0.25 14.45
CA ASN A 167 14.63 0.94 15.28
C ASN A 167 14.69 0.51 16.76
N THR A 168 15.69 1.00 17.51
CA THR A 168 16.00 0.55 18.87
C THR A 168 16.40 1.71 19.78
N ARG A 169 16.38 1.47 21.11
CA ARG A 169 16.80 2.48 22.12
C ARG A 169 18.31 2.70 22.15
N GLY A 170 19.10 1.67 21.86
CA GLY A 170 20.56 1.72 21.80
C GLY A 170 21.07 1.21 20.45
N PRO A 171 22.36 1.42 20.15
CA PRO A 171 22.96 0.95 18.91
C PRO A 171 22.97 -0.57 18.83
N VAL A 172 22.75 -1.09 17.62
CA VAL A 172 22.84 -2.52 17.29
C VAL A 172 23.89 -2.68 16.20
N ARG A 173 25.02 -3.31 16.48
CA ARG A 173 26.12 -3.54 15.53
C ARG A 173 26.32 -5.02 15.23
N THR A 174 25.87 -5.87 16.15
CA THR A 174 25.93 -7.33 16.04
C THR A 174 24.60 -7.95 16.45
N PRO A 175 24.29 -9.19 16.06
CA PRO A 175 23.11 -9.91 16.54
C PRO A 175 23.00 -9.98 18.07
N ASP A 176 24.13 -10.06 18.78
CA ASP A 176 24.14 -10.17 20.23
C ASP A 176 23.65 -8.91 20.95
N ASP A 177 23.68 -7.74 20.28
CA ASP A 177 23.11 -6.50 20.80
C ASP A 177 21.56 -6.55 20.85
N LEU A 178 20.93 -7.50 20.16
CA LEU A 178 19.48 -7.75 20.20
C LEU A 178 19.10 -8.80 21.26
N ARG A 179 20.07 -9.49 21.88
CA ARG A 179 19.79 -10.57 22.82
C ARG A 179 18.87 -10.11 23.98
N GLY A 180 17.79 -10.87 24.18
CA GLY A 180 16.81 -10.63 25.24
C GLY A 180 15.88 -9.43 24.99
N LYS A 181 16.01 -8.72 23.87
CA LYS A 181 15.13 -7.59 23.52
C LYS A 181 13.80 -8.08 22.95
N LYS A 182 12.75 -7.32 23.21
CA LYS A 182 11.43 -7.49 22.61
C LYS A 182 11.34 -6.55 21.40
N ILE A 183 11.37 -7.14 20.22
CA ILE A 183 11.33 -6.40 18.95
C ILE A 183 9.98 -6.64 18.27
N ARG A 184 9.26 -5.57 17.99
CA ARG A 184 8.05 -5.69 17.19
C ARG A 184 8.39 -6.18 15.78
N VAL A 185 7.64 -7.16 15.31
CA VAL A 185 7.63 -7.63 13.92
C VAL A 185 6.24 -7.39 13.31
N LEU A 186 6.07 -7.58 12.00
CA LEU A 186 4.78 -7.35 11.36
C LEU A 186 3.77 -8.42 11.79
N ALA A 187 3.87 -9.63 11.24
CA ALA A 187 2.87 -10.66 11.53
C ALA A 187 3.34 -12.12 11.31
N THR A 188 4.48 -12.37 10.66
CA THR A 188 4.78 -13.71 10.15
C THR A 188 5.57 -14.60 11.12
N PRO A 189 5.38 -15.92 11.03
CA PRO A 189 6.26 -16.90 11.67
C PRO A 189 7.73 -16.77 11.26
N ILE A 190 8.03 -16.44 9.98
CA ILE A 190 9.42 -16.21 9.54
C ILE A 190 10.03 -15.04 10.31
N GLU A 191 9.37 -13.89 10.39
CA GLU A 191 9.87 -12.72 11.13
C GLU A 191 10.12 -13.06 12.62
N THR A 192 9.19 -13.77 13.24
CA THR A 192 9.34 -14.23 14.63
C THR A 192 10.56 -15.14 14.78
N ALA A 193 10.78 -16.06 13.82
CA ALA A 193 11.94 -16.95 13.81
C ALA A 193 13.26 -16.20 13.54
N LEU A 194 13.25 -15.16 12.67
CA LEU A 194 14.41 -14.29 12.47
C LEU A 194 14.82 -13.61 13.79
N MET A 195 13.85 -13.07 14.54
CA MET A 195 14.15 -12.47 15.85
C MET A 195 14.73 -13.50 16.83
N ALA A 196 14.15 -14.71 16.88
CA ALA A 196 14.66 -15.77 17.73
C ALA A 196 16.10 -16.17 17.36
N ALA A 197 16.43 -16.24 16.07
CA ALA A 197 17.79 -16.50 15.59
C ALA A 197 18.79 -15.40 16.00
N LEU A 198 18.33 -14.15 16.12
CA LEU A 198 19.10 -13.01 16.62
C LEU A 198 19.16 -12.95 18.16
N GLY A 199 18.53 -13.91 18.88
CA GLY A 199 18.45 -13.94 20.32
C GLY A 199 17.43 -12.98 20.95
N ALA A 200 16.57 -12.39 20.12
CA ALA A 200 15.48 -11.50 20.51
C ALA A 200 14.13 -12.24 20.58
N THR A 201 13.13 -11.58 21.13
CA THR A 201 11.74 -12.02 21.06
C THR A 201 10.99 -11.18 20.03
N GLY A 202 10.53 -11.80 18.94
CA GLY A 202 9.65 -11.17 17.97
C GLY A 202 8.23 -11.06 18.52
N VAL A 203 7.67 -9.85 18.51
CA VAL A 203 6.31 -9.56 18.98
C VAL A 203 5.45 -9.09 17.80
N PRO A 204 4.64 -9.95 17.18
CA PRO A 204 3.71 -9.55 16.12
C PRO A 204 2.74 -8.48 16.63
N MET A 205 2.66 -7.33 15.91
CA MET A 205 1.83 -6.22 16.35
C MET A 205 1.42 -5.31 15.18
N PRO A 206 0.13 -4.93 15.05
CA PRO A 206 -0.32 -3.93 14.10
C PRO A 206 0.36 -2.57 14.32
N LEU A 207 0.59 -1.83 13.22
CA LEU A 207 1.42 -0.60 13.27
C LEU A 207 0.93 0.45 14.27
N GLY A 208 -0.39 0.65 14.39
CA GLY A 208 -0.95 1.67 15.28
C GLY A 208 -0.67 1.46 16.78
N GLU A 209 -0.29 0.25 17.19
CA GLU A 209 0.00 -0.10 18.57
C GLU A 209 1.49 0.05 18.93
N VAL A 210 2.38 0.14 17.93
CA VAL A 210 3.83 0.03 18.11
C VAL A 210 4.41 1.24 18.84
N LEU A 211 4.07 2.46 18.41
CA LEU A 211 4.62 3.67 19.04
C LEU A 211 4.20 3.81 20.51
N PRO A 212 2.91 3.60 20.89
CA PRO A 212 2.51 3.53 22.30
C PRO A 212 3.27 2.45 23.10
N ALA A 213 3.46 1.25 22.54
CA ALA A 213 4.17 0.16 23.20
C ALA A 213 5.67 0.51 23.44
N LEU A 214 6.32 1.18 22.49
CA LEU A 214 7.67 1.71 22.65
C LEU A 214 7.74 2.79 23.74
N GLN A 215 6.77 3.72 23.74
CA GLN A 215 6.71 4.79 24.76
C GLN A 215 6.55 4.24 26.18
N GLN A 216 5.74 3.19 26.34
CA GLN A 216 5.48 2.52 27.62
C GLN A 216 6.60 1.55 28.03
N GLY A 217 7.59 1.29 27.15
CA GLY A 217 8.66 0.32 27.43
C GLY A 217 8.23 -1.14 27.34
N ALA A 218 7.06 -1.42 26.76
CA ALA A 218 6.59 -2.79 26.49
C ALA A 218 7.40 -3.45 25.34
N LEU A 219 8.01 -2.65 24.46
CA LEU A 219 8.94 -3.03 23.42
C LEU A 219 10.27 -2.30 23.58
N ASP A 220 11.36 -2.98 23.24
CA ASP A 220 12.72 -2.42 23.20
C ASP A 220 13.05 -1.83 21.82
N GLY A 221 12.32 -2.24 20.79
CA GLY A 221 12.51 -1.81 19.42
C GLY A 221 11.41 -2.31 18.48
N ALA A 222 11.54 -1.93 17.24
CA ALA A 222 10.65 -2.36 16.17
C ALA A 222 11.45 -2.64 14.89
N GLU A 223 10.93 -3.55 14.09
CA GLU A 223 11.41 -3.89 12.77
C GLU A 223 10.43 -3.35 11.73
N THR A 224 10.92 -2.58 10.79
CA THR A 224 10.28 -2.20 9.53
C THR A 224 11.23 -1.28 8.73
N SER A 225 10.76 -0.64 7.66
CA SER A 225 11.57 0.34 6.89
C SER A 225 11.70 1.67 7.64
N VAL A 226 12.83 2.36 7.43
CA VAL A 226 13.07 3.73 7.94
C VAL A 226 11.97 4.71 7.54
N THR A 227 11.30 4.46 6.40
CA THR A 227 10.21 5.31 5.90
C THR A 227 9.03 5.36 6.86
N VAL A 228 8.63 4.22 7.46
CA VAL A 228 7.60 4.16 8.50
C VAL A 228 8.07 4.94 9.73
N PHE A 229 9.29 4.71 10.17
CA PHE A 229 9.83 5.33 11.38
C PHE A 229 9.91 6.86 11.27
N VAL A 230 10.25 7.38 10.08
CA VAL A 230 10.26 8.83 9.83
C VAL A 230 8.84 9.39 9.77
N THR A 231 7.94 8.76 9.03
CA THR A 231 6.56 9.24 8.87
C THR A 231 5.84 9.38 10.22
N PHE A 232 6.07 8.44 11.13
CA PHE A 232 5.48 8.45 12.48
C PHE A 232 6.40 9.03 13.56
N LYS A 233 7.54 9.66 13.18
CA LYS A 233 8.49 10.34 14.09
C LYS A 233 8.99 9.47 15.23
N TYR A 234 9.31 8.22 14.94
CA TYR A 234 9.84 7.28 15.96
C TYR A 234 11.14 7.75 16.58
N TYR A 235 11.90 8.60 15.88
CA TYR A 235 13.13 9.22 16.40
C TYR A 235 12.90 10.07 17.66
N ASP A 236 11.66 10.46 17.98
CA ASP A 236 11.32 11.13 19.25
C ASP A 236 11.33 10.17 20.46
N VAL A 237 11.21 8.86 20.22
CA VAL A 237 11.13 7.81 21.26
C VAL A 237 12.35 6.90 21.26
N THR A 238 12.79 6.48 20.07
CA THR A 238 13.89 5.54 19.86
C THR A 238 14.83 6.07 18.78
N LYS A 239 16.06 6.42 19.17
CA LYS A 239 16.95 7.24 18.33
C LYS A 239 17.81 6.46 17.34
N TRP A 240 17.92 5.13 17.48
CA TRP A 240 18.79 4.32 16.66
C TRP A 240 18.02 3.59 15.57
N TYR A 241 18.41 3.82 14.33
CA TYR A 241 18.02 2.97 13.20
C TYR A 241 19.24 2.23 12.71
N VAL A 242 19.12 0.92 12.55
CA VAL A 242 20.18 0.05 12.04
C VAL A 242 19.75 -0.52 10.71
N LYS A 243 20.50 -0.17 9.67
CA LYS A 243 20.30 -0.61 8.30
C LYS A 243 20.87 -2.03 8.13
N THR A 244 20.05 -3.02 8.42
CA THR A 244 20.42 -4.43 8.25
C THR A 244 19.99 -4.98 6.88
N ASP A 245 18.97 -4.40 6.26
CA ASP A 245 18.40 -4.78 4.97
C ASP A 245 18.13 -6.29 4.86
N HIS A 246 17.69 -6.89 5.97
CA HIS A 246 17.64 -8.33 6.11
C HIS A 246 16.45 -8.99 5.36
N TYR A 247 15.46 -8.22 4.94
CA TYR A 247 14.50 -8.57 3.88
C TYR A 247 13.90 -7.31 3.26
N MET A 248 13.19 -7.48 2.15
CA MET A 248 12.53 -6.38 1.44
C MET A 248 11.04 -6.40 1.74
N ILE A 249 10.54 -5.35 2.39
CA ILE A 249 9.11 -5.16 2.62
C ILE A 249 8.44 -4.80 1.30
N THR A 250 7.29 -5.38 1.07
CA THR A 250 6.44 -5.10 -0.10
C THR A 250 5.08 -4.57 0.35
N SER A 251 4.29 -4.07 -0.58
CA SER A 251 2.90 -3.71 -0.33
C SER A 251 2.01 -4.26 -1.43
N MET A 252 0.96 -4.94 -1.01
CA MET A 252 -0.05 -5.52 -1.88
C MET A 252 -1.27 -4.60 -1.95
N LEU A 253 -1.79 -4.38 -3.15
CA LEU A 253 -3.11 -3.84 -3.38
C LEU A 253 -4.10 -5.01 -3.40
N ALA A 254 -4.92 -5.09 -2.36
CA ALA A 254 -5.93 -6.13 -2.16
C ALA A 254 -7.33 -5.52 -2.34
N LEU A 255 -8.12 -6.07 -3.25
CA LEU A 255 -9.50 -5.66 -3.52
C LEU A 255 -10.46 -6.66 -2.86
N SER A 256 -11.61 -6.16 -2.43
CA SER A 256 -12.73 -7.03 -2.09
C SER A 256 -13.19 -7.78 -3.33
N LYS A 257 -13.16 -9.12 -3.25
CA LYS A 257 -13.68 -9.94 -4.34
C LYS A 257 -15.16 -9.70 -4.57
N LYS A 258 -15.94 -9.44 -3.51
CA LYS A 258 -17.35 -9.09 -3.62
C LYS A 258 -17.56 -7.81 -4.42
N TRP A 259 -16.79 -6.76 -4.14
CA TRP A 259 -16.84 -5.52 -4.92
C TRP A 259 -16.37 -5.75 -6.36
N TYR A 260 -15.24 -6.42 -6.54
CA TYR A 260 -14.68 -6.73 -7.86
C TYR A 260 -15.70 -7.47 -8.75
N ASP A 261 -16.41 -8.45 -8.20
CA ASP A 261 -17.40 -9.24 -8.93
C ASP A 261 -18.66 -8.43 -9.33
N THR A 262 -18.89 -7.25 -8.73
CA THR A 262 -19.99 -6.34 -9.16
C THR A 262 -19.64 -5.54 -10.40
N LEU A 263 -18.35 -5.44 -10.73
CA LEU A 263 -17.90 -4.66 -11.87
C LEU A 263 -18.21 -5.40 -13.21
N PRO A 264 -18.60 -4.68 -14.26
CA PRO A 264 -18.61 -5.23 -15.61
C PRO A 264 -17.23 -5.73 -16.04
N ALA A 265 -17.16 -6.76 -16.88
CA ALA A 265 -15.91 -7.38 -17.30
C ALA A 265 -14.83 -6.40 -17.81
N PRO A 266 -15.13 -5.35 -18.59
CA PRO A 266 -14.13 -4.36 -18.99
C PRO A 266 -13.54 -3.58 -17.80
N LEU A 267 -14.35 -3.27 -16.77
CA LEU A 267 -13.87 -2.60 -15.56
C LEU A 267 -13.10 -3.57 -14.66
N GLN A 268 -13.48 -4.84 -14.60
CA GLN A 268 -12.71 -5.87 -13.89
C GLN A 268 -11.30 -5.99 -14.46
N GLN A 269 -11.15 -6.03 -15.76
CA GLN A 269 -9.86 -6.07 -16.43
C GLN A 269 -9.06 -4.80 -16.13
N MET A 270 -9.69 -3.62 -16.27
CA MET A 270 -9.08 -2.32 -16.01
C MET A 270 -8.48 -2.20 -14.60
N VAL A 271 -9.22 -2.58 -13.57
CA VAL A 271 -8.75 -2.44 -12.17
C VAL A 271 -7.52 -3.32 -11.90
N LEU A 272 -7.41 -4.48 -12.52
CA LEU A 272 -6.22 -5.34 -12.39
C LEU A 272 -5.03 -4.78 -13.20
N GLU A 273 -5.26 -4.32 -14.42
CA GLU A 273 -4.22 -3.72 -15.25
C GLU A 273 -3.62 -2.47 -14.60
N GLU A 274 -4.46 -1.57 -14.08
CA GLU A 274 -4.00 -0.35 -13.41
C GLU A 274 -3.26 -0.66 -12.10
N GLY A 275 -3.70 -1.63 -11.33
CA GLY A 275 -3.02 -2.04 -10.12
C GLY A 275 -1.62 -2.61 -10.40
N ARG A 276 -1.49 -3.43 -11.43
CA ARG A 276 -0.20 -4.02 -11.85
C ARG A 276 0.75 -2.98 -12.43
N ALA A 277 0.24 -2.04 -13.22
CA ALA A 277 1.09 -1.05 -13.90
C ALA A 277 1.79 -0.07 -12.93
N LEU A 278 1.30 0.07 -11.70
CA LEU A 278 1.83 1.04 -10.74
C LEU A 278 3.21 0.69 -10.17
N HIS A 279 3.66 -0.56 -10.29
CA HIS A 279 4.93 -0.98 -9.69
C HIS A 279 6.14 -0.18 -10.22
N ALA A 280 6.21 0.04 -11.53
CA ALA A 280 7.34 0.73 -12.17
C ALA A 280 7.36 2.22 -11.79
N GLU A 281 6.20 2.87 -11.80
CA GLU A 281 6.06 4.28 -11.43
C GLU A 281 6.38 4.52 -9.94
N LEU A 282 5.92 3.61 -9.07
CA LEU A 282 6.16 3.71 -7.65
C LEU A 282 7.57 3.35 -7.23
N LEU A 283 8.29 2.52 -7.98
CA LEU A 283 9.65 2.12 -7.63
C LEU A 283 10.58 3.34 -7.54
N GLU A 284 10.58 4.19 -8.56
CA GLU A 284 11.44 5.40 -8.56
C GLU A 284 11.02 6.39 -7.47
N TRP A 285 9.72 6.56 -7.26
CA TRP A 285 9.22 7.37 -6.17
C TRP A 285 9.63 6.80 -4.80
N THR A 286 9.55 5.49 -4.60
CA THR A 286 9.94 4.79 -3.37
C THR A 286 11.43 4.95 -3.06
N LYS A 287 12.31 4.82 -4.06
CA LYS A 287 13.75 5.00 -3.92
C LYS A 287 14.10 6.43 -3.49
N HIS A 288 13.44 7.41 -4.12
CA HIS A 288 13.60 8.82 -3.75
C HIS A 288 13.12 9.08 -2.31
N PHE A 289 11.91 8.65 -1.99
CA PHE A 289 11.32 8.81 -0.66
C PHE A 289 12.14 8.11 0.44
N TYR A 290 12.67 6.91 0.16
CA TYR A 290 13.58 6.22 1.08
C TYR A 290 14.83 7.06 1.37
N THR A 291 15.43 7.64 0.33
CA THR A 291 16.62 8.49 0.46
C THR A 291 16.33 9.74 1.29
N GLU A 292 15.18 10.38 1.06
CA GLU A 292 14.75 11.53 1.86
C GLU A 292 14.54 11.13 3.33
N CYS A 293 13.89 10.00 3.61
CA CYS A 293 13.69 9.51 4.97
C CYS A 293 15.02 9.22 5.68
N VAL A 294 16.00 8.63 5.00
CA VAL A 294 17.34 8.44 5.56
C VAL A 294 17.99 9.79 5.94
N ALA A 295 17.88 10.80 5.07
CA ALA A 295 18.41 12.14 5.35
C ALA A 295 17.68 12.79 6.54
N ILE A 296 16.38 12.68 6.62
CA ILE A 296 15.58 13.17 7.76
C ILE A 296 16.01 12.48 9.05
N TRP A 297 16.13 11.13 9.07
CA TRP A 297 16.56 10.39 10.26
C TRP A 297 17.93 10.84 10.74
N LYS A 298 18.92 10.93 9.83
CA LYS A 298 20.27 11.43 10.13
C LYS A 298 20.24 12.85 10.71
N GLY A 299 19.42 13.72 10.16
CA GLY A 299 19.24 15.10 10.65
C GLY A 299 18.61 15.20 12.04
N GLN A 300 17.67 14.32 12.38
CA GLN A 300 16.96 14.33 13.66
C GLN A 300 17.73 13.64 14.78
N THR A 301 18.62 12.68 14.49
CA THR A 301 19.22 11.81 15.50
C THR A 301 20.74 11.93 15.63
N LYS A 302 21.39 12.78 14.85
CA LYS A 302 22.85 12.92 14.74
C LYS A 302 23.51 11.58 14.37
N ASP A 303 23.97 10.78 15.35
CA ASP A 303 24.68 9.51 15.16
C ASP A 303 23.75 8.29 15.16
N GLY A 304 22.43 8.51 15.19
CA GLY A 304 21.42 7.46 15.36
C GLY A 304 21.09 6.65 14.09
N PHE A 305 21.77 6.88 12.96
CA PHE A 305 21.66 6.04 11.76
C PHE A 305 22.93 5.19 11.61
N LEU A 306 22.78 3.89 11.81
CA LEU A 306 23.90 2.95 11.71
C LEU A 306 23.85 2.18 10.38
N GLU A 307 24.90 2.38 9.60
CA GLU A 307 25.25 1.50 8.48
C GLU A 307 26.24 0.45 8.98
N LEU A 308 25.91 -0.83 8.79
CA LEU A 308 26.79 -1.92 9.20
C LEU A 308 27.97 -2.03 8.24
N THR A 309 29.16 -2.31 8.80
CA THR A 309 30.30 -2.69 7.95
C THR A 309 30.04 -4.02 7.22
N PRO A 310 30.76 -4.33 6.14
CA PRO A 310 30.61 -5.63 5.45
C PRO A 310 30.76 -6.83 6.39
N ASP A 311 31.69 -6.79 7.34
CA ASP A 311 31.89 -7.87 8.31
C ASP A 311 30.69 -7.99 9.27
N GLN A 312 30.15 -6.87 9.76
CA GLN A 312 28.95 -6.87 10.58
C GLN A 312 27.75 -7.41 9.81
N GLN A 313 27.58 -6.98 8.57
CA GLN A 313 26.52 -7.48 7.69
C GLN A 313 26.64 -9.00 7.47
N ALA A 314 27.87 -9.51 7.26
CA ALA A 314 28.12 -10.93 7.12
C ALA A 314 27.71 -11.74 8.36
N VAL A 315 27.93 -11.21 9.56
CA VAL A 315 27.48 -11.86 10.81
C VAL A 315 25.97 -11.97 10.88
N PHE A 316 25.21 -10.91 10.50
CA PHE A 316 23.75 -10.97 10.43
C PHE A 316 23.29 -11.97 9.38
N ARG A 317 23.89 -11.96 8.17
CA ARG A 317 23.56 -12.93 7.11
C ARG A 317 23.77 -14.37 7.56
N ALA A 318 24.90 -14.65 8.18
CA ALA A 318 25.22 -16.00 8.67
C ALA A 318 24.22 -16.46 9.77
N ARG A 319 23.81 -15.55 10.66
CA ARG A 319 22.89 -15.85 11.75
C ARG A 319 21.46 -16.13 11.25
N LEU A 320 21.05 -15.49 10.18
CA LEU A 320 19.69 -15.60 9.60
C LEU A 320 19.58 -16.66 8.48
N ALA A 321 20.68 -17.22 8.02
CA ALA A 321 20.71 -18.21 6.95
C ALA A 321 19.88 -19.45 7.33
N GLY A 322 18.97 -19.87 6.44
CA GLY A 322 18.14 -21.09 6.58
C GLY A 322 16.98 -20.99 7.58
N VAL A 323 16.75 -19.82 8.20
CA VAL A 323 15.64 -19.63 9.14
C VAL A 323 14.30 -19.81 8.45
N ASP A 324 14.12 -19.28 7.27
CA ASP A 324 12.92 -19.41 6.44
C ASP A 324 12.66 -20.85 6.01
N GLU A 325 13.70 -21.63 5.68
CA GLU A 325 13.59 -23.07 5.36
C GLU A 325 13.10 -23.86 6.57
N HIS A 326 13.61 -23.54 7.77
CA HIS A 326 13.17 -24.19 8.99
C HIS A 326 11.68 -23.94 9.27
N VAL A 327 11.17 -22.76 8.98
CA VAL A 327 9.73 -22.43 9.08
C VAL A 327 8.96 -23.15 7.97
N ALA A 328 9.47 -23.12 6.74
CA ALA A 328 8.83 -23.73 5.58
C ALA A 328 8.64 -25.25 5.74
N ALA A 329 9.54 -25.94 6.44
CA ALA A 329 9.39 -27.36 6.74
C ALA A 329 8.10 -27.70 7.55
N ARG A 330 7.45 -26.68 8.16
CA ARG A 330 6.27 -26.83 9.00
C ARG A 330 5.00 -26.19 8.39
N VAL A 331 5.12 -25.56 7.24
CA VAL A 331 4.03 -24.83 6.57
C VAL A 331 3.83 -25.40 5.18
N ALA A 332 2.67 -26.00 4.96
CA ALA A 332 2.35 -26.65 3.67
C ALA A 332 2.43 -25.64 2.50
N GLY A 333 3.16 -26.02 1.45
CA GLY A 333 3.33 -25.25 0.24
C GLY A 333 4.29 -24.05 0.35
N LEU A 334 4.82 -23.73 1.53
CA LEU A 334 5.72 -22.57 1.68
C LEU A 334 7.09 -22.85 1.08
N LYS A 335 7.58 -24.09 1.16
CA LYS A 335 8.88 -24.45 0.57
C LYS A 335 8.90 -24.21 -0.94
N GLU A 336 7.87 -24.65 -1.64
CA GLU A 336 7.74 -24.47 -3.08
C GLU A 336 7.74 -22.99 -3.47
N TRP A 337 7.12 -22.14 -2.65
CA TRP A 337 7.13 -20.68 -2.85
C TRP A 337 8.50 -20.06 -2.63
N LEU A 338 9.24 -20.51 -1.61
CA LEU A 338 10.61 -20.05 -1.38
C LEU A 338 11.55 -20.51 -2.51
N ASP A 339 11.39 -21.75 -2.98
CA ASP A 339 12.18 -22.28 -4.10
C ASP A 339 11.90 -21.50 -5.40
N LEU A 340 10.62 -21.19 -5.69
CA LEU A 340 10.23 -20.35 -6.82
C LEU A 340 10.84 -18.95 -6.72
N LEU A 341 10.70 -18.28 -5.58
CA LEU A 341 11.26 -16.95 -5.35
C LEU A 341 12.78 -16.92 -5.50
N ARG A 342 13.50 -17.92 -4.97
CA ARG A 342 14.95 -18.04 -5.11
C ARG A 342 15.36 -18.28 -6.56
N ALA A 343 14.60 -19.09 -7.30
CA ALA A 343 14.85 -19.30 -8.73
C ALA A 343 14.67 -18.00 -9.52
N LYS A 344 13.59 -17.24 -9.24
CA LYS A 344 13.34 -15.93 -9.87
C LYS A 344 14.39 -14.90 -9.43
N ALA A 345 14.78 -14.85 -8.15
CA ALA A 345 15.85 -13.97 -7.69
C ALA A 345 17.16 -14.27 -8.42
N LYS A 346 17.52 -15.55 -8.58
CA LYS A 346 18.70 -15.93 -9.38
C LYS A 346 18.57 -15.57 -10.86
N GLN A 347 17.38 -15.70 -11.46
CA GLN A 347 17.13 -15.35 -12.86
C GLN A 347 17.33 -13.85 -13.12
N TYR A 348 16.97 -12.99 -12.17
CA TYR A 348 17.04 -11.54 -12.27
C TYR A 348 18.27 -10.92 -11.57
N ALA A 349 19.17 -11.75 -11.02
CA ALA A 349 20.45 -11.28 -10.50
C ALA A 349 21.32 -10.71 -11.64
N HIS A 350 22.12 -9.70 -11.31
CA HIS A 350 23.02 -9.03 -12.26
C HIS A 350 24.29 -9.84 -12.48
#